data_d3df459977f7aa11c8de574f7d454e4c
#
_entry.id   d3df459977f7aa11c8de574f7d454e4c
#
_cell.length_a   1.000
_cell.length_b   1.000
_cell.length_c   1.000
_cell.angle_alpha   90.00
_cell.angle_beta   90.00
_cell.angle_gamma   90.00
#
_symmetry.space_group_name_H-M   'P 1'
#
loop_
_entity.id
_entity.type
_entity.pdbx_description
1 polymer ?
#
loop_
_entity_poly.entity_id
_entity_poly.type
_entity_poly.pdbx_seq_one_letter_code
_entity_poly.pdbx_strand_id
1 'polypeptide(L)'
;VMSAPKAPPAVSIVPGEVQTATRVSGGEPVSLTRMLPWIWLTGVGCMLLYMALSCLRMWAKVRKAPHLYSNVYHCGDFGTPFVLGLVSPRIYLPDGLPEDDLPQVLAHERCHIRRGDHIVKPLAFLLLSLHWFNPALWLAYVLLGRDMERACDELALKNADAAGRAAYTRALVSCA
;
A
#
# COMPACT_ATOMS: atom_id res chain seq x y z
N VAL A 1 28.98 -70.11 75.58
CA VAL A 1 29.50 -70.20 74.21
C VAL A 1 28.61 -69.30 73.36
N MET A 2 29.05 -68.06 73.11
CA MET A 2 28.35 -67.06 72.29
C MET A 2 28.74 -67.26 70.83
N SER A 3 27.74 -67.56 70.03
CA SER A 3 27.88 -67.70 68.59
C SER A 3 27.87 -66.31 67.94
N ALA A 4 28.82 -65.96 67.09
CA ALA A 4 28.96 -64.70 66.38
C ALA A 4 27.90 -64.57 65.24
N PRO A 5 27.43 -63.40 64.97
CA PRO A 5 26.44 -63.20 63.89
C PRO A 5 27.11 -63.31 62.52
N LYS A 6 26.43 -64.01 61.63
CA LYS A 6 26.76 -64.22 60.23
C LYS A 6 26.65 -62.95 59.43
N ALA A 7 27.70 -62.55 58.70
CA ALA A 7 27.76 -61.38 57.84
C ALA A 7 26.80 -61.57 56.63
N PRO A 8 26.12 -60.48 56.14
CA PRO A 8 25.25 -60.55 54.98
C PRO A 8 26.08 -60.74 53.69
N PRO A 9 25.48 -61.32 52.65
CA PRO A 9 26.19 -61.56 51.39
C PRO A 9 26.47 -60.24 50.63
N ALA A 10 27.68 -60.17 50.06
CA ALA A 10 28.12 -59.06 49.21
C ALA A 10 27.21 -58.96 47.98
N VAL A 11 26.60 -57.77 47.78
CA VAL A 11 25.86 -57.42 46.55
C VAL A 11 26.89 -57.11 45.48
N SER A 12 26.99 -57.97 44.47
CA SER A 12 27.71 -57.70 43.23
C SER A 12 26.99 -56.61 42.43
N ILE A 13 27.60 -55.43 42.37
CA ILE A 13 27.15 -54.37 41.47
C ILE A 13 27.63 -54.74 40.05
N VAL A 14 26.73 -55.19 39.20
CA VAL A 14 26.96 -55.32 37.77
C VAL A 14 27.01 -53.92 37.20
N PRO A 15 28.05 -53.52 36.44
CA PRO A 15 28.08 -52.21 35.79
C PRO A 15 26.93 -52.18 34.77
N GLY A 16 25.89 -51.40 35.07
CA GLY A 16 24.77 -51.18 34.19
C GLY A 16 25.23 -50.54 32.89
N GLU A 17 24.81 -51.20 31.84
CA GLU A 17 24.86 -50.72 30.47
C GLU A 17 24.30 -49.26 30.40
N VAL A 18 25.18 -48.30 30.09
CA VAL A 18 24.78 -46.92 29.78
C VAL A 18 23.98 -46.99 28.46
N GLN A 19 22.68 -47.12 28.57
CA GLN A 19 21.80 -46.89 27.43
C GLN A 19 21.95 -45.43 27.01
N THR A 20 22.80 -45.21 26.03
CA THR A 20 22.82 -43.98 25.25
C THR A 20 21.46 -43.83 24.64
N ALA A 21 20.59 -43.07 25.31
CA ALA A 21 19.35 -42.62 24.74
C ALA A 21 19.71 -41.83 23.49
N THR A 22 19.57 -42.44 22.34
CA THR A 22 19.62 -41.79 21.03
C THR A 22 18.55 -40.69 21.08
N ARG A 23 19.01 -39.46 21.29
CA ARG A 23 18.16 -38.29 21.14
C ARG A 23 17.70 -38.29 19.69
N VAL A 24 16.50 -38.86 19.43
CA VAL A 24 15.77 -38.63 18.18
C VAL A 24 15.64 -37.11 18.14
N SER A 25 16.40 -36.50 17.25
CA SER A 25 16.25 -35.11 16.88
C SER A 25 14.86 -35.00 16.21
N GLY A 26 13.83 -34.94 17.05
CA GLY A 26 12.51 -34.53 16.61
C GLY A 26 12.67 -33.12 16.12
N GLY A 27 12.49 -32.92 14.81
CA GLY A 27 12.48 -31.59 14.21
C GLY A 27 11.59 -30.71 15.07
N GLU A 28 12.15 -29.62 15.60
CA GLU A 28 11.40 -28.62 16.37
C GLU A 28 10.13 -28.28 15.59
N PRO A 29 8.93 -28.39 16.16
CA PRO A 29 7.72 -27.95 15.45
C PRO A 29 7.95 -26.52 15.03
N VAL A 30 7.86 -26.27 13.74
CA VAL A 30 8.06 -24.90 13.17
C VAL A 30 7.08 -24.01 13.92
N SER A 31 7.59 -23.27 14.89
CA SER A 31 6.77 -22.47 15.78
C SER A 31 6.10 -21.40 14.94
N LEU A 32 4.76 -21.31 15.00
CA LEU A 32 3.98 -20.28 14.30
C LEU A 32 4.56 -18.88 14.49
N THR A 33 5.12 -18.60 15.67
CA THR A 33 5.79 -17.34 15.99
C THR A 33 7.00 -17.05 15.11
N ARG A 34 7.70 -18.06 14.61
CA ARG A 34 8.82 -17.89 13.66
C ARG A 34 8.34 -17.59 12.25
N MET A 35 7.12 -17.99 11.87
CA MET A 35 6.56 -17.75 10.55
C MET A 35 5.89 -16.37 10.43
N LEU A 36 5.37 -15.81 11.51
CA LEU A 36 4.67 -14.52 11.53
C LEU A 36 5.46 -13.37 10.86
N PRO A 37 6.74 -13.14 11.16
CA PRO A 37 7.50 -12.07 10.52
C PRO A 37 7.67 -12.29 9.01
N TRP A 38 7.81 -13.53 8.57
CA TRP A 38 7.92 -13.86 7.14
C TRP A 38 6.60 -13.64 6.41
N ILE A 39 5.46 -14.00 7.03
CA ILE A 39 4.13 -13.72 6.49
C ILE A 39 3.94 -12.20 6.36
N TRP A 40 4.29 -11.46 7.40
CA TRP A 40 4.20 -10.00 7.40
C TRP A 40 5.08 -9.38 6.30
N LEU A 41 6.35 -9.77 6.21
CA LEU A 41 7.28 -9.28 5.18
C LEU A 41 6.80 -9.61 3.77
N THR A 42 6.26 -10.81 3.57
CA THR A 42 5.70 -11.21 2.27
C THR A 42 4.54 -10.30 1.87
N GLY A 43 3.61 -10.02 2.79
CA GLY A 43 2.50 -9.12 2.54
C GLY A 43 2.96 -7.70 2.22
N VAL A 44 3.90 -7.15 2.99
CA VAL A 44 4.52 -5.84 2.71
C VAL A 44 5.19 -5.85 1.33
N GLY A 45 5.99 -6.89 1.03
CA GLY A 45 6.66 -7.05 -0.26
C GLY A 45 5.68 -7.07 -1.44
N CYS A 46 4.59 -7.83 -1.33
CA CYS A 46 3.54 -7.88 -2.34
C CYS A 46 2.88 -6.51 -2.58
N MET A 47 2.58 -5.77 -1.50
CA MET A 47 1.98 -4.43 -1.59
C MET A 47 2.92 -3.43 -2.26
N LEU A 48 4.20 -3.43 -1.86
CA LEU A 48 5.21 -2.55 -2.46
C LEU A 48 5.48 -2.91 -3.92
N LEU A 49 5.53 -4.19 -4.26
CA LEU A 49 5.66 -4.65 -5.64
C LEU A 49 4.47 -4.21 -6.49
N TYR A 50 3.25 -4.35 -5.97
CA TYR A 50 2.05 -3.86 -6.65
C TYR A 50 2.14 -2.35 -6.91
N MET A 51 2.54 -1.54 -5.93
CA MET A 51 2.73 -0.10 -6.07
C MET A 51 3.79 0.21 -7.14
N ALA A 52 4.95 -0.45 -7.07
CA ALA A 52 6.04 -0.25 -8.03
C ALA A 52 5.61 -0.59 -9.47
N LEU A 53 4.96 -1.74 -9.67
CA LEU A 53 4.46 -2.16 -10.99
C LEU A 53 3.38 -1.21 -11.50
N SER A 54 2.48 -0.73 -10.65
CA SER A 54 1.46 0.26 -11.00
C SER A 54 2.09 1.59 -11.44
N CYS A 55 3.07 2.09 -10.68
CA CYS A 55 3.83 3.29 -11.04
C CYS A 55 4.61 3.11 -12.35
N LEU A 56 5.26 1.98 -12.55
CA LEU A 56 6.00 1.69 -13.79
C LEU A 56 5.08 1.61 -15.01
N ARG A 57 3.92 0.96 -14.88
CA ARG A 57 2.91 0.90 -15.96
C ARG A 57 2.39 2.30 -16.30
N MET A 58 2.06 3.09 -15.28
CA MET A 58 1.63 4.47 -15.46
C MET A 58 2.72 5.30 -16.15
N TRP A 59 3.95 5.24 -15.64
CA TRP A 59 5.09 5.94 -16.22
C TRP A 59 5.36 5.52 -17.66
N ALA A 60 5.30 4.22 -17.98
CA ALA A 60 5.51 3.71 -19.32
C ALA A 60 4.48 4.27 -20.33
N LYS A 61 3.23 4.46 -19.90
CA LYS A 61 2.17 5.06 -20.71
C LYS A 61 2.40 6.57 -20.93
N VAL A 62 2.71 7.30 -19.86
CA VAL A 62 2.80 8.77 -19.94
C VAL A 62 4.13 9.29 -20.48
N ARG A 63 5.20 8.47 -20.51
CA ARG A 63 6.53 8.90 -20.97
C ARG A 63 6.56 9.37 -22.43
N LYS A 64 5.59 8.95 -23.24
CA LYS A 64 5.43 9.33 -24.64
C LYS A 64 4.37 10.41 -24.87
N ALA A 65 3.74 10.90 -23.80
CA ALA A 65 2.70 11.89 -23.88
C ALA A 65 3.23 13.21 -24.44
N PRO A 66 2.61 13.78 -25.49
CA PRO A 66 3.01 15.07 -26.04
C PRO A 66 2.76 16.19 -25.03
N HIS A 67 3.73 17.12 -24.96
CA HIS A 67 3.63 18.30 -24.13
C HIS A 67 2.69 19.30 -24.78
N LEU A 68 1.73 19.81 -24.02
CA LEU A 68 0.77 20.78 -24.50
C LEU A 68 1.21 22.21 -24.15
N TYR A 69 1.29 22.54 -22.86
CA TYR A 69 1.82 23.80 -22.36
C TYR A 69 2.14 23.70 -20.87
N SER A 70 3.11 24.49 -20.38
CA SER A 70 3.52 24.51 -18.97
C SER A 70 3.79 23.08 -18.40
N ASN A 71 2.99 22.60 -17.45
CA ASN A 71 3.07 21.26 -16.87
C ASN A 71 1.92 20.33 -17.32
N VAL A 72 1.25 20.68 -18.43
CA VAL A 72 0.08 19.93 -18.97
C VAL A 72 0.52 19.11 -20.18
N TYR A 73 0.12 17.86 -20.18
CA TYR A 73 0.44 16.85 -21.21
C TYR A 73 -0.85 16.21 -21.70
N HIS A 74 -0.83 15.75 -22.93
CA HIS A 74 -1.97 15.04 -23.54
C HIS A 74 -1.71 13.53 -23.43
N CYS A 75 -2.71 12.75 -23.02
CA CYS A 75 -2.58 11.31 -22.90
C CYS A 75 -3.91 10.61 -23.21
N GLY A 76 -4.07 10.18 -24.47
CA GLY A 76 -5.29 9.56 -24.95
C GLY A 76 -5.62 8.18 -24.40
N ASP A 77 -4.66 7.54 -23.72
CA ASP A 77 -4.83 6.19 -23.16
C ASP A 77 -5.70 6.16 -21.89
N PHE A 78 -6.10 7.31 -21.35
CA PHE A 78 -6.86 7.43 -20.10
C PHE A 78 -8.14 8.21 -20.33
N GLY A 79 -9.24 7.72 -19.76
CA GLY A 79 -10.56 8.39 -19.86
C GLY A 79 -10.74 9.56 -18.90
N THR A 80 -9.87 9.71 -17.89
CA THR A 80 -9.98 10.75 -16.86
C THR A 80 -8.68 11.54 -16.74
N PRO A 81 -8.73 12.85 -16.43
CA PRO A 81 -7.55 13.64 -16.10
C PRO A 81 -6.91 13.12 -14.81
N PHE A 82 -5.60 13.33 -14.66
CA PHE A 82 -4.87 12.95 -13.45
C PHE A 82 -3.54 13.68 -13.32
N VAL A 83 -3.01 13.73 -12.10
CA VAL A 83 -1.69 14.27 -11.77
C VAL A 83 -0.71 13.14 -11.51
N LEU A 84 0.48 13.21 -12.12
CA LEU A 84 1.56 12.27 -11.88
C LEU A 84 2.89 13.01 -11.65
N GLY A 85 3.69 12.51 -10.69
CA GLY A 85 5.01 13.03 -10.33
C GLY A 85 5.06 13.52 -8.88
N LEU A 86 6.05 13.06 -8.12
CA LEU A 86 6.24 13.42 -6.70
C LEU A 86 6.91 14.81 -6.54
N VAL A 87 7.97 15.06 -7.31
CA VAL A 87 8.76 16.30 -7.20
C VAL A 87 8.30 17.35 -8.21
N SER A 88 7.94 16.90 -9.42
CA SER A 88 7.48 17.75 -10.50
C SER A 88 6.13 17.24 -11.00
N PRO A 89 5.03 17.61 -10.34
CA PRO A 89 3.70 17.13 -10.71
C PRO A 89 3.31 17.65 -12.09
N ARG A 90 2.84 16.73 -12.94
CA ARG A 90 2.38 16.98 -14.30
C ARG A 90 0.93 16.58 -14.42
N ILE A 91 0.14 17.39 -15.10
CA ILE A 91 -1.27 17.14 -15.37
C ILE A 91 -1.37 16.44 -16.72
N TYR A 92 -2.06 15.32 -16.77
CA TYR A 92 -2.35 14.58 -17.98
C TYR A 92 -3.84 14.67 -18.29
N LEU A 93 -4.16 15.11 -19.51
CA LEU A 93 -5.52 15.29 -19.98
C LEU A 93 -5.88 14.19 -20.98
N PRO A 94 -7.12 13.65 -20.92
CA PRO A 94 -7.63 12.70 -21.90
C PRO A 94 -7.87 13.35 -23.26
N ASP A 95 -7.98 12.51 -24.30
CA ASP A 95 -8.44 12.95 -25.62
C ASP A 95 -9.94 13.25 -25.60
N GLY A 96 -10.37 14.25 -26.38
CA GLY A 96 -11.78 14.58 -26.55
C GLY A 96 -12.40 15.41 -25.43
N LEU A 97 -11.60 15.96 -24.51
CA LEU A 97 -12.09 16.91 -23.52
C LEU A 97 -12.55 18.20 -24.24
N PRO A 98 -13.81 18.67 -24.05
CA PRO A 98 -14.28 19.93 -24.61
C PRO A 98 -13.44 21.10 -24.14
N GLU A 99 -13.12 22.03 -25.02
CA GLU A 99 -12.34 23.23 -24.69
C GLU A 99 -13.01 24.09 -23.60
N ASP A 100 -14.33 24.13 -23.58
CA ASP A 100 -15.13 24.85 -22.58
C ASP A 100 -14.99 24.27 -21.16
N ASP A 101 -14.71 22.96 -21.05
CA ASP A 101 -14.55 22.27 -19.75
C ASP A 101 -13.10 22.31 -19.24
N LEU A 102 -12.15 22.60 -20.11
CA LEU A 102 -10.72 22.60 -19.80
C LEU A 102 -10.32 23.49 -18.60
N PRO A 103 -10.81 24.74 -18.45
CA PRO A 103 -10.46 25.59 -17.30
C PRO A 103 -10.89 24.97 -15.96
N GLN A 104 -12.07 24.35 -15.91
CA GLN A 104 -12.65 23.74 -14.71
C GLN A 104 -11.85 22.49 -14.30
N VAL A 105 -11.56 21.63 -15.28
CA VAL A 105 -10.75 20.43 -15.08
C VAL A 105 -9.34 20.78 -14.59
N LEU A 106 -8.69 21.76 -15.22
CA LEU A 106 -7.37 22.22 -14.78
C LEU A 106 -7.39 22.86 -13.40
N ALA A 107 -8.44 23.58 -13.04
CA ALA A 107 -8.60 24.15 -11.71
C ALA A 107 -8.69 23.04 -10.64
N HIS A 108 -9.43 21.96 -10.92
CA HIS A 108 -9.53 20.77 -10.07
C HIS A 108 -8.17 20.08 -9.91
N GLU A 109 -7.48 19.75 -10.99
CA GLU A 109 -6.19 19.08 -10.96
C GLU A 109 -5.11 19.92 -10.25
N ARG A 110 -5.12 21.24 -10.45
CA ARG A 110 -4.24 22.16 -9.73
C ARG A 110 -4.53 22.22 -8.24
N CYS A 111 -5.79 22.00 -7.83
CA CYS A 111 -6.15 21.88 -6.42
C CYS A 111 -5.42 20.69 -5.77
N HIS A 112 -5.43 19.51 -6.39
CA HIS A 112 -4.69 18.34 -5.93
C HIS A 112 -3.19 18.62 -5.79
N ILE A 113 -2.60 19.33 -6.75
CA ILE A 113 -1.18 19.73 -6.70
C ILE A 113 -0.92 20.65 -5.51
N ARG A 114 -1.73 21.71 -5.33
CA ARG A 114 -1.57 22.70 -4.24
C ARG A 114 -1.73 22.09 -2.85
N ARG A 115 -2.60 21.08 -2.72
CA ARG A 115 -2.82 20.35 -1.45
C ARG A 115 -1.74 19.29 -1.18
N GLY A 116 -0.95 18.93 -2.21
CA GLY A 116 0.06 17.88 -2.09
C GLY A 116 -0.52 16.47 -2.10
N ASP A 117 -1.72 16.27 -2.64
CA ASP A 117 -2.42 14.98 -2.66
C ASP A 117 -1.61 13.90 -3.40
N HIS A 118 -0.83 14.31 -4.42
CA HIS A 118 0.12 13.47 -5.16
C HIS A 118 1.28 12.92 -4.31
N ILE A 119 1.52 13.51 -3.12
CA ILE A 119 2.50 13.05 -2.12
C ILE A 119 1.78 12.26 -1.02
N VAL A 120 0.64 12.78 -0.55
CA VAL A 120 -0.11 12.18 0.58
C VAL A 120 -0.66 10.80 0.22
N LYS A 121 -1.22 10.61 -0.99
CA LYS A 121 -1.74 9.31 -1.44
C LYS A 121 -0.67 8.19 -1.42
N PRO A 122 0.53 8.35 -2.02
CA PRO A 122 1.59 7.36 -1.92
C PRO A 122 2.09 7.11 -0.50
N LEU A 123 2.22 8.16 0.33
CA LEU A 123 2.62 7.99 1.74
C LEU A 123 1.58 7.20 2.54
N ALA A 124 0.30 7.49 2.35
CA ALA A 124 -0.79 6.74 2.97
C ALA A 124 -0.79 5.27 2.51
N PHE A 125 -0.47 5.00 1.23
CA PHE A 125 -0.33 3.64 0.72
C PHE A 125 0.87 2.91 1.32
N LEU A 126 2.00 3.59 1.56
CA LEU A 126 3.14 3.01 2.26
C LEU A 126 2.77 2.62 3.69
N LEU A 127 2.06 3.49 4.41
CA LEU A 127 1.56 3.19 5.75
C LEU A 127 0.59 1.99 5.73
N LEU A 128 -0.33 1.96 4.77
CA LEU A 128 -1.23 0.84 4.55
C LEU A 128 -0.44 -0.46 4.27
N SER A 129 0.63 -0.39 3.47
CA SER A 129 1.45 -1.55 3.14
C SER A 129 2.13 -2.16 4.36
N LEU A 130 2.60 -1.33 5.31
CA LEU A 130 3.18 -1.80 6.57
C LEU A 130 2.15 -2.50 7.47
N HIS A 131 0.89 -2.11 7.37
CA HIS A 131 -0.22 -2.61 8.19
C HIS A 131 -1.30 -3.27 7.32
N TRP A 132 -0.89 -3.93 6.25
CA TRP A 132 -1.78 -4.52 5.24
C TRP A 132 -2.86 -5.45 5.81
N PHE A 133 -2.60 -6.06 6.95
CA PHE A 133 -3.51 -6.96 7.68
C PHE A 133 -4.62 -6.23 8.47
N ASN A 134 -4.57 -4.90 8.58
CA ASN A 134 -5.53 -4.12 9.36
C ASN A 134 -6.65 -3.56 8.47
N PRO A 135 -7.89 -4.08 8.56
CA PRO A 135 -9.00 -3.63 7.72
C PRO A 135 -9.40 -2.16 7.97
N ALA A 136 -9.16 -1.63 9.17
CA ALA A 136 -9.48 -0.24 9.47
C ALA A 136 -8.60 0.73 8.65
N LEU A 137 -7.34 0.38 8.38
CA LEU A 137 -6.46 1.20 7.54
C LEU A 137 -6.85 1.15 6.06
N TRP A 138 -7.40 0.05 5.57
CA TRP A 138 -7.99 -0.01 4.23
C TRP A 138 -9.18 0.94 4.11
N LEU A 139 -10.07 0.93 5.10
CA LEU A 139 -11.20 1.87 5.14
C LEU A 139 -10.70 3.32 5.21
N ALA A 140 -9.74 3.61 6.10
CA ALA A 140 -9.15 4.94 6.23
C ALA A 140 -8.52 5.42 4.91
N TYR A 141 -7.82 4.56 4.18
CA TYR A 141 -7.23 4.88 2.89
C TYR A 141 -8.28 5.22 1.83
N VAL A 142 -9.38 4.48 1.78
CA VAL A 142 -10.51 4.76 0.87
C VAL A 142 -11.18 6.09 1.24
N LEU A 143 -11.42 6.33 2.53
CA LEU A 143 -12.03 7.57 3.02
C LEU A 143 -11.12 8.77 2.74
N LEU A 144 -9.81 8.64 2.94
CA LEU A 144 -8.83 9.66 2.61
C LEU A 144 -8.94 10.07 1.13
N GLY A 145 -9.04 9.11 0.21
CA GLY A 145 -9.24 9.41 -1.20
C GLY A 145 -10.51 10.21 -1.45
N ARG A 146 -11.64 9.79 -0.86
CA ARG A 146 -12.92 10.50 -0.99
C ARG A 146 -12.88 11.92 -0.40
N ASP A 147 -12.20 12.10 0.71
CA ASP A 147 -12.09 13.42 1.34
C ASP A 147 -11.19 14.37 0.53
N MET A 148 -10.15 13.84 -0.13
CA MET A 148 -9.34 14.61 -1.08
C MET A 148 -10.19 15.13 -2.25
N GLU A 149 -11.00 14.27 -2.88
CA GLU A 149 -11.89 14.66 -3.98
C GLU A 149 -12.90 15.72 -3.52
N ARG A 150 -13.63 15.47 -2.42
CA ARG A 150 -14.60 16.43 -1.87
C ARG A 150 -13.99 17.80 -1.58
N ALA A 151 -12.80 17.82 -1.00
CA ALA A 151 -12.15 19.07 -0.67
C ALA A 151 -11.69 19.86 -1.92
N CYS A 152 -11.32 19.18 -3.02
CA CYS A 152 -11.04 19.85 -4.28
C CYS A 152 -12.32 20.38 -4.93
N ASP A 153 -13.42 19.60 -4.89
CA ASP A 153 -14.73 20.03 -5.37
C ASP A 153 -15.24 21.27 -4.62
N GLU A 154 -15.16 21.26 -3.29
CA GLU A 154 -15.55 22.41 -2.45
C GLU A 154 -14.74 23.66 -2.77
N LEU A 155 -13.43 23.52 -2.96
CA LEU A 155 -12.57 24.65 -3.32
C LEU A 155 -12.85 25.20 -4.71
N ALA A 156 -13.15 24.34 -5.68
CA ALA A 156 -13.53 24.72 -7.03
C ALA A 156 -14.87 25.49 -7.03
N LEU A 157 -15.81 25.05 -6.19
CA LEU A 157 -17.17 25.64 -6.11
C LEU A 157 -17.25 26.88 -5.20
N LYS A 158 -16.28 27.12 -4.35
CA LYS A 158 -16.33 28.17 -3.30
C LYS A 158 -16.61 29.56 -3.85
N ASN A 159 -16.03 29.88 -4.99
CA ASN A 159 -16.15 31.21 -5.61
C ASN A 159 -16.96 31.19 -6.92
N ALA A 160 -17.60 30.07 -7.25
CA ALA A 160 -18.37 29.90 -8.45
C ALA A 160 -19.80 30.43 -8.26
N ASP A 161 -20.29 31.22 -9.22
CA ASP A 161 -21.69 31.60 -9.33
C ASP A 161 -22.55 30.37 -9.80
N ALA A 162 -23.85 30.59 -9.99
CA ALA A 162 -24.75 29.51 -10.41
C ALA A 162 -24.40 28.91 -11.79
N ALA A 163 -23.92 29.75 -12.70
CA ALA A 163 -23.50 29.31 -14.04
C ALA A 163 -22.17 28.52 -13.96
N GLY A 164 -21.21 28.99 -13.17
CA GLY A 164 -19.95 28.31 -12.92
C GLY A 164 -20.11 26.96 -12.24
N ARG A 165 -21.04 26.83 -11.29
CA ARG A 165 -21.37 25.54 -10.66
C ARG A 165 -21.97 24.54 -11.66
N ALA A 166 -22.86 24.99 -12.54
CA ALA A 166 -23.44 24.16 -13.60
C ALA A 166 -22.36 23.72 -14.61
N ALA A 167 -21.45 24.61 -15.00
CA ALA A 167 -20.32 24.29 -15.87
C ALA A 167 -19.38 23.28 -15.24
N TYR A 168 -19.02 23.47 -13.96
CA TYR A 168 -18.18 22.54 -13.21
C TYR A 168 -18.78 21.13 -13.12
N THR A 169 -20.08 21.04 -12.77
CA THR A 169 -20.76 19.75 -12.68
C THR A 169 -20.78 19.03 -14.03
N ARG A 170 -21.00 19.77 -15.12
CA ARG A 170 -20.98 19.23 -16.48
C ARG A 170 -19.58 18.69 -16.83
N ALA A 171 -18.53 19.46 -16.55
CA ALA A 171 -17.15 19.06 -16.81
C ALA A 171 -16.76 17.79 -16.05
N LEU A 172 -17.17 17.63 -14.79
CA LEU A 172 -16.95 16.40 -14.03
C LEU A 172 -17.70 15.19 -14.62
N VAL A 173 -18.95 15.37 -15.05
CA VAL A 173 -19.72 14.29 -15.66
C VAL A 173 -19.14 13.88 -17.02
N SER A 174 -18.58 14.82 -17.79
CA SER A 174 -17.94 14.50 -19.08
C SER A 174 -16.63 13.72 -18.93
N CYS A 175 -16.01 13.74 -17.72
CA CYS A 175 -14.78 13.03 -17.41
C CYS A 175 -15.00 11.71 -16.63
N ALA A 176 -16.23 11.35 -16.26
CA ALA A 176 -16.57 10.16 -15.49
C ALA A 176 -16.95 8.98 -16.37
#